data_0a08eacd5f46b7ba00b4ddbb7f956ee8
#
_entry.id   0a08eacd5f46b7ba00b4ddbb7f956ee8
#
_cell.length_a   1.000
_cell.length_b   1.000
_cell.length_c   1.000
_cell.angle_alpha   90.00
_cell.angle_beta   90.00
_cell.angle_gamma   90.00
#
_symmetry.space_group_name_H-M   'P 1'
#
loop_
_entity.id
_entity.type
_entity.pdbx_description
1 polymer ?
#
loop_
_entity_poly.entity_id
_entity_poly.type
_entity_poly.pdbx_seq_one_letter_code
_entity_poly.pdbx_strand_id
1 'polypeptide(L)'
;PDNIIFITPNEGLSKQHFEELQKSGVPAKLYGGSLNGGSKNENEVLVIEMTKFVEEKKGGGDTLSVDIFEGKNLVFVDEGHKGRKSEEQKWAKLRDKISENGFVFEYSATFGQVLSEKNKETLRDYSKAILFDYSYKYFYLDGYGKDFWVLNIKETKLSKEKFFENVFVANMLDFYQQMILYKEKAHLAKQCNIEKPLWIFVGTTVTKNEKENPEIISDVIKIVEFINKVINEKDFLIEKINSILEGKSSLKDEDDNDIFKNRFNLLKERGINLE
;
A
#
# COMPACT_ATOMS: atom_id res chain seq x y z
N PRO A 1 12.34 14.60 -26.55
CA PRO A 1 11.15 15.28 -25.99
C PRO A 1 11.53 16.68 -25.50
N ASP A 2 10.56 17.59 -25.50
CA ASP A 2 10.79 18.95 -24.99
C ASP A 2 10.80 18.98 -23.46
N ASN A 3 10.03 18.08 -22.82
CA ASN A 3 10.05 17.86 -21.39
C ASN A 3 10.01 16.36 -21.08
N ILE A 4 10.65 15.96 -19.97
CA ILE A 4 10.56 14.62 -19.39
C ILE A 4 9.97 14.79 -17.99
N ILE A 5 8.81 14.18 -17.73
CA ILE A 5 8.04 14.40 -16.51
C ILE A 5 7.74 13.06 -15.87
N PHE A 6 8.09 12.90 -14.59
CA PHE A 6 7.77 11.74 -13.79
C PHE A 6 6.73 12.13 -12.73
N ILE A 7 5.53 11.57 -12.84
CA ILE A 7 4.37 11.92 -12.03
C ILE A 7 4.12 10.83 -11.02
N THR A 8 3.95 11.22 -9.77
CA THR A 8 3.73 10.30 -8.64
C THR A 8 2.44 10.65 -7.88
N PRO A 9 1.84 9.70 -7.17
CA PRO A 9 0.59 9.94 -6.45
C PRO A 9 0.75 10.79 -5.17
N ASN A 10 1.95 10.89 -4.61
CA ASN A 10 2.21 11.64 -3.38
C ASN A 10 3.67 12.07 -3.24
N GLU A 11 3.92 12.99 -2.31
CA GLU A 11 5.25 13.57 -2.07
C GLU A 11 6.30 12.53 -1.64
N GLY A 12 5.91 11.55 -0.82
CA GLY A 12 6.84 10.50 -0.38
C GLY A 12 7.41 9.69 -1.54
N LEU A 13 6.54 9.28 -2.46
CA LEU A 13 6.97 8.59 -3.69
C LEU A 13 7.73 9.50 -4.62
N SER A 14 7.41 10.81 -4.70
CA SER A 14 8.22 11.76 -5.47
C SER A 14 9.67 11.80 -4.99
N LYS A 15 9.89 11.87 -3.68
CA LYS A 15 11.24 11.86 -3.09
C LYS A 15 11.97 10.55 -3.38
N GLN A 16 11.30 9.42 -3.21
CA GLN A 16 11.88 8.11 -3.46
C GLN A 16 12.32 7.98 -4.92
N HIS A 17 11.45 8.26 -5.88
CA HIS A 17 11.79 8.17 -7.31
C HIS A 17 12.89 9.16 -7.71
N PHE A 18 12.89 10.36 -7.15
CA PHE A 18 13.96 11.33 -7.37
C PHE A 18 15.32 10.78 -6.91
N GLU A 19 15.39 10.22 -5.71
CA GLU A 19 16.63 9.60 -5.20
C GLU A 19 17.08 8.41 -6.03
N GLU A 20 16.16 7.59 -6.50
CA GLU A 20 16.44 6.42 -7.35
C GLU A 20 16.97 6.82 -8.72
N LEU A 21 16.39 7.86 -9.35
CA LEU A 21 16.89 8.42 -10.60
C LEU A 21 18.31 8.95 -10.42
N GLN A 22 18.57 9.70 -9.35
CA GLN A 22 19.92 10.23 -9.07
C GLN A 22 20.94 9.10 -8.85
N LYS A 23 20.61 8.06 -8.07
CA LYS A 23 21.47 6.90 -7.86
C LYS A 23 21.77 6.15 -9.15
N SER A 24 20.82 6.17 -10.09
CA SER A 24 20.96 5.57 -11.41
C SER A 24 21.69 6.45 -12.42
N GLY A 25 22.17 7.63 -11.99
CA GLY A 25 22.88 8.57 -12.86
C GLY A 25 21.98 9.32 -13.86
N VAL A 26 20.66 9.30 -13.66
CA VAL A 26 19.69 10.04 -14.48
C VAL A 26 19.53 11.45 -13.91
N PRO A 27 19.78 12.51 -14.68
CA PRO A 27 19.54 13.88 -14.23
C PRO A 27 18.07 14.08 -13.86
N ALA A 28 17.78 14.46 -12.63
CA ALA A 28 16.43 14.64 -12.16
C ALA A 28 16.31 15.85 -11.23
N LYS A 29 15.14 16.47 -11.23
CA LYS A 29 14.78 17.60 -10.38
C LYS A 29 13.45 17.31 -9.68
N LEU A 30 13.43 17.43 -8.36
CA LEU A 30 12.20 17.36 -7.59
C LEU A 30 11.48 18.72 -7.63
N TYR A 31 10.18 18.71 -7.92
CA TYR A 31 9.37 19.93 -7.88
C TYR A 31 9.24 20.46 -6.44
N GLY A 32 9.72 21.68 -6.22
CA GLY A 32 9.74 22.37 -4.90
C GLY A 32 8.85 23.60 -4.82
N GLY A 33 7.74 23.65 -5.57
CA GLY A 33 6.77 24.78 -5.52
C GLY A 33 7.07 25.92 -6.53
N SER A 34 8.24 25.95 -7.14
CA SER A 34 8.59 26.95 -8.15
C SER A 34 9.48 26.31 -9.22
N LEU A 35 9.13 26.51 -10.47
CA LEU A 35 10.04 26.32 -11.61
C LEU A 35 10.75 27.63 -11.86
N ASN A 36 11.46 28.16 -10.85
CA ASN A 36 12.28 29.34 -11.06
C ASN A 36 13.34 29.02 -12.12
N GLY A 37 13.40 29.85 -13.14
CA GLY A 37 14.17 29.81 -14.36
C GLY A 37 15.66 29.43 -14.29
N GLY A 38 15.92 28.34 -13.62
CA GLY A 38 17.17 27.61 -13.77
C GLY A 38 17.16 26.97 -15.14
N SER A 39 18.26 27.14 -15.87
CA SER A 39 18.56 26.52 -17.13
C SER A 39 17.88 25.16 -17.25
N LYS A 40 17.01 24.97 -18.25
CA LYS A 40 16.54 23.64 -18.65
C LYS A 40 17.80 22.85 -19.00
N ASN A 41 18.23 21.98 -18.11
CA ASN A 41 19.21 20.99 -18.52
C ASN A 41 18.50 20.06 -19.49
N GLU A 42 19.01 19.98 -20.69
CA GLU A 42 18.52 19.04 -21.68
C GLU A 42 18.53 17.62 -21.04
N ASN A 43 17.40 16.92 -21.17
CA ASN A 43 17.19 15.56 -20.61
C ASN A 43 17.08 15.45 -19.08
N GLU A 44 16.81 16.52 -18.35
CA GLU A 44 16.48 16.45 -16.92
C GLU A 44 15.03 15.99 -16.69
N VAL A 45 14.84 15.02 -15.83
CA VAL A 45 13.52 14.50 -15.45
C VAL A 45 12.92 15.35 -14.34
N LEU A 46 11.79 15.99 -14.58
CA LEU A 46 11.02 16.67 -13.54
C LEU A 46 10.17 15.65 -12.77
N VAL A 47 10.47 15.41 -11.51
CA VAL A 47 9.66 14.56 -10.61
C VAL A 47 8.66 15.42 -9.85
N ILE A 48 7.37 15.11 -9.96
CA ILE A 48 6.30 15.94 -9.41
C ILE A 48 5.10 15.08 -8.94
N GLU A 49 4.47 15.51 -7.87
CA GLU A 49 3.25 14.92 -7.36
C GLU A 49 2.03 15.33 -8.20
N MET A 50 1.12 14.39 -8.47
CA MET A 50 -0.07 14.63 -9.29
C MET A 50 -0.99 15.75 -8.76
N THR A 51 -1.05 15.93 -7.44
CA THR A 51 -1.88 16.95 -6.79
C THR A 51 -1.40 18.37 -7.03
N LYS A 52 -0.16 18.54 -7.50
CA LYS A 52 0.42 19.85 -7.82
C LYS A 52 -0.02 20.39 -9.18
N PHE A 53 -0.62 19.57 -10.05
CA PHE A 53 -1.10 20.01 -11.34
C PHE A 53 -2.48 20.66 -11.29
N VAL A 54 -2.64 21.73 -12.01
CA VAL A 54 -3.92 22.45 -12.22
C VAL A 54 -4.06 22.87 -13.68
N GLU A 55 -5.30 23.05 -14.14
CA GLU A 55 -5.54 23.59 -15.50
C GLU A 55 -5.03 25.02 -15.60
N GLU A 56 -5.39 25.86 -14.62
CA GLU A 56 -4.99 27.27 -14.56
C GLU A 56 -4.53 27.61 -13.14
N LYS A 57 -3.35 28.20 -13.01
CA LYS A 57 -2.82 28.62 -11.72
C LYS A 57 -3.54 29.87 -11.23
N LYS A 58 -4.29 29.75 -10.14
CA LYS A 58 -4.96 30.86 -9.44
C LYS A 58 -4.21 31.15 -8.13
N GLY A 59 -3.41 32.22 -8.11
CA GLY A 59 -2.70 32.66 -6.91
C GLY A 59 -1.27 32.11 -6.75
N GLY A 60 -0.69 32.33 -5.55
CA GLY A 60 0.74 32.07 -5.27
C GLY A 60 1.08 30.71 -4.65
N GLY A 61 0.20 29.70 -4.73
CA GLY A 61 0.44 28.38 -4.14
C GLY A 61 1.46 27.51 -4.88
N ASP A 62 1.75 26.31 -4.32
CA ASP A 62 2.70 25.31 -4.85
C ASP A 62 2.14 24.50 -6.03
N THR A 63 1.18 25.05 -6.76
CA THR A 63 0.57 24.39 -7.91
C THR A 63 1.21 24.85 -9.22
N LEU A 64 1.13 23.99 -10.23
CA LEU A 64 1.72 24.18 -11.53
C LEU A 64 0.67 24.02 -12.63
N SER A 65 0.52 25.03 -13.50
CA SER A 65 -0.37 24.87 -14.65
C SER A 65 0.18 23.87 -15.64
N VAL A 66 -0.66 22.99 -16.17
CA VAL A 66 -0.26 22.04 -17.20
C VAL A 66 0.13 22.74 -18.52
N ASP A 67 -0.35 23.96 -18.74
CA ASP A 67 -0.06 24.74 -19.94
C ASP A 67 1.40 25.17 -20.09
N ILE A 68 2.19 25.08 -19.03
CA ILE A 68 3.64 25.35 -19.12
C ILE A 68 4.42 24.26 -19.85
N PHE A 69 3.82 23.07 -20.01
CA PHE A 69 4.44 21.94 -20.70
C PHE A 69 4.01 21.90 -22.17
N GLU A 70 4.36 22.93 -22.89
CA GLU A 70 4.19 22.96 -24.33
C GLU A 70 5.14 21.98 -25.03
N GLY A 71 4.75 21.50 -26.24
CA GLY A 71 5.60 20.66 -27.08
C GLY A 71 5.38 19.16 -26.87
N LYS A 72 6.40 18.37 -27.22
CA LYS A 72 6.38 16.91 -27.22
C LYS A 72 6.91 16.40 -25.86
N ASN A 73 6.02 16.06 -24.97
CA ASN A 73 6.37 15.61 -23.62
C ASN A 73 6.52 14.10 -23.56
N LEU A 74 7.51 13.62 -22.81
CA LEU A 74 7.63 12.25 -22.39
C LEU A 74 7.20 12.16 -20.92
N VAL A 75 6.11 11.47 -20.66
CA VAL A 75 5.46 11.41 -19.34
C VAL A 75 5.53 10.00 -18.78
N PHE A 76 6.02 9.86 -17.57
CA PHE A 76 5.98 8.62 -16.80
C PHE A 76 5.03 8.81 -15.61
N VAL A 77 4.11 7.89 -15.40
CA VAL A 77 3.10 7.97 -14.34
C VAL A 77 3.17 6.73 -13.46
N ASP A 78 3.57 6.92 -12.22
CA ASP A 78 3.51 5.88 -11.21
C ASP A 78 2.08 5.76 -10.67
N GLU A 79 1.65 4.53 -10.37
CA GLU A 79 0.29 4.20 -9.96
C GLU A 79 -0.76 4.70 -10.96
N GLY A 80 -0.51 4.50 -12.26
CA GLY A 80 -1.32 5.00 -13.36
C GLY A 80 -2.78 4.52 -13.36
N HIS A 81 -3.11 3.49 -12.55
CA HIS A 81 -4.48 3.07 -12.30
C HIS A 81 -5.30 4.09 -11.49
N LYS A 82 -4.65 4.97 -10.74
CA LYS A 82 -5.31 6.07 -10.02
C LYS A 82 -5.75 7.13 -11.03
N GLY A 83 -6.88 7.77 -10.79
CA GLY A 83 -7.34 8.85 -11.64
C GLY A 83 -8.56 8.53 -12.50
N ARG A 84 -9.23 7.37 -12.28
CA ARG A 84 -10.37 6.94 -13.10
C ARG A 84 -11.72 6.89 -12.38
N LYS A 85 -11.80 7.36 -11.13
CA LYS A 85 -13.05 7.53 -10.38
C LYS A 85 -13.29 9.03 -10.16
N SER A 86 -14.48 9.49 -10.14
CA SER A 86 -15.02 10.86 -10.05
C SER A 86 -14.09 12.09 -9.90
N GLU A 87 -13.40 12.30 -8.78
CA GLU A 87 -12.38 13.37 -8.65
C GLU A 87 -11.10 13.07 -9.45
N GLU A 88 -10.85 11.83 -9.69
CA GLU A 88 -9.75 11.29 -10.48
C GLU A 88 -9.93 11.52 -12.00
N GLN A 89 -11.16 11.74 -12.50
CA GLN A 89 -11.38 12.15 -13.90
C GLN A 89 -10.73 13.49 -14.22
N LYS A 90 -10.62 14.38 -13.25
CA LYS A 90 -9.91 15.65 -13.41
C LYS A 90 -8.41 15.40 -13.65
N TRP A 91 -7.82 14.52 -12.88
CA TRP A 91 -6.43 14.13 -13.05
C TRP A 91 -6.17 13.48 -14.42
N ALA A 92 -7.01 12.54 -14.84
CA ALA A 92 -6.88 11.91 -16.15
C ALA A 92 -6.86 12.94 -17.30
N LYS A 93 -7.75 13.94 -17.22
CA LYS A 93 -7.77 15.06 -18.20
C LYS A 93 -6.48 15.88 -18.19
N LEU A 94 -5.93 16.19 -16.99
CA LEU A 94 -4.67 16.95 -16.89
C LEU A 94 -3.50 16.15 -17.48
N ARG A 95 -3.43 14.85 -17.20
CA ARG A 95 -2.44 13.94 -17.77
C ARG A 95 -2.55 13.89 -19.29
N ASP A 96 -3.75 13.70 -19.82
CA ASP A 96 -4.00 13.64 -21.26
C ASP A 96 -3.58 14.95 -21.95
N LYS A 97 -3.84 16.10 -21.32
CA LYS A 97 -3.42 17.41 -21.82
C LYS A 97 -1.88 17.55 -21.83
N ILE A 98 -1.19 17.10 -20.76
CA ILE A 98 0.29 17.15 -20.72
C ILE A 98 0.90 16.24 -21.80
N SER A 99 0.26 15.14 -22.14
CA SER A 99 0.79 14.16 -23.11
C SER A 99 0.20 14.28 -24.52
N GLU A 100 -0.64 15.28 -24.79
CA GLU A 100 -1.40 15.43 -26.04
C GLU A 100 -0.53 15.33 -27.31
N ASN A 101 0.64 15.98 -27.30
CA ASN A 101 1.59 15.95 -28.41
C ASN A 101 2.82 15.07 -28.12
N GLY A 102 2.73 14.20 -27.11
CA GLY A 102 3.86 13.45 -26.62
C GLY A 102 3.56 11.95 -26.45
N PHE A 103 4.14 11.36 -25.43
CA PHE A 103 3.95 9.96 -25.09
C PHE A 103 3.86 9.79 -23.59
N VAL A 104 2.99 8.87 -23.12
CA VAL A 104 2.85 8.53 -21.71
C VAL A 104 3.10 7.04 -21.47
N PHE A 105 3.93 6.75 -20.46
CA PHE A 105 4.07 5.41 -19.87
C PHE A 105 3.41 5.39 -18.50
N GLU A 106 2.51 4.46 -18.28
CA GLU A 106 1.85 4.24 -16.99
C GLU A 106 2.34 2.95 -16.37
N TYR A 107 2.68 3.02 -15.10
CA TYR A 107 3.11 1.87 -14.29
C TYR A 107 2.10 1.62 -13.17
N SER A 108 1.80 0.38 -12.91
CA SER A 108 1.00 -0.04 -11.75
C SER A 108 1.14 -1.52 -11.49
N ALA A 109 1.24 -1.90 -10.23
CA ALA A 109 1.13 -3.30 -9.82
C ALA A 109 -0.32 -3.82 -9.85
N THR A 110 -1.31 -2.94 -9.93
CA THR A 110 -2.73 -3.26 -9.67
C THR A 110 -3.70 -2.74 -10.74
N PHE A 111 -3.28 -2.65 -11.99
CA PHE A 111 -4.19 -2.28 -13.10
C PHE A 111 -5.47 -3.13 -13.13
N GLY A 112 -5.40 -4.41 -12.74
CA GLY A 112 -6.55 -5.28 -12.66
C GLY A 112 -7.69 -4.77 -11.76
N GLN A 113 -7.41 -3.88 -10.80
CA GLN A 113 -8.44 -3.30 -9.93
C GLN A 113 -9.36 -2.32 -10.66
N VAL A 114 -8.88 -1.68 -11.71
CA VAL A 114 -9.65 -0.72 -12.53
C VAL A 114 -10.14 -1.34 -13.84
N LEU A 115 -9.52 -2.43 -14.27
CA LEU A 115 -9.89 -3.18 -15.47
C LEU A 115 -10.98 -4.20 -15.11
N SER A 116 -12.18 -3.73 -14.81
CA SER A 116 -13.32 -4.59 -14.53
C SER A 116 -14.28 -4.64 -15.72
N GLU A 117 -15.07 -5.72 -15.81
CA GLU A 117 -16.13 -5.86 -16.82
C GLU A 117 -17.16 -4.71 -16.78
N LYS A 118 -17.26 -4.00 -15.66
CA LYS A 118 -18.12 -2.83 -15.49
C LYS A 118 -17.57 -1.60 -16.22
N ASN A 119 -16.28 -1.58 -16.57
CA ASN A 119 -15.63 -0.48 -17.27
C ASN A 119 -15.00 -0.96 -18.59
N LYS A 120 -15.86 -1.42 -19.49
CA LYS A 120 -15.45 -2.06 -20.78
C LYS A 120 -14.62 -1.15 -21.67
N GLU A 121 -14.87 0.15 -21.66
CA GLU A 121 -14.13 1.12 -22.47
C GLU A 121 -12.67 1.22 -21.98
N THR A 122 -12.48 1.43 -20.70
CA THR A 122 -11.16 1.45 -20.08
C THR A 122 -10.40 0.14 -20.32
N LEU A 123 -11.08 -1.00 -20.12
CA LEU A 123 -10.49 -2.32 -20.38
C LEU A 123 -10.03 -2.46 -21.84
N ARG A 124 -10.86 -2.01 -22.79
CA ARG A 124 -10.55 -2.05 -24.23
C ARG A 124 -9.33 -1.19 -24.57
N ASP A 125 -9.23 0.00 -23.99
CA ASP A 125 -8.13 0.92 -24.28
C ASP A 125 -6.82 0.42 -23.70
N TYR A 126 -6.82 0.00 -22.45
CA TYR A 126 -5.61 -0.57 -21.84
C TYR A 126 -5.16 -1.88 -22.47
N SER A 127 -6.08 -2.76 -22.85
CA SER A 127 -5.70 -4.03 -23.47
C SER A 127 -4.93 -3.88 -24.80
N LYS A 128 -5.03 -2.72 -25.45
CA LYS A 128 -4.29 -2.40 -26.66
C LYS A 128 -2.92 -1.77 -26.40
N ALA A 129 -2.70 -1.28 -25.19
CA ALA A 129 -1.55 -0.47 -24.81
C ALA A 129 -0.60 -1.13 -23.80
N ILE A 130 -0.82 -2.41 -23.46
CA ILE A 130 0.07 -3.16 -22.57
C ILE A 130 1.39 -3.42 -23.31
N LEU A 131 2.47 -2.82 -22.84
CA LEU A 131 3.83 -3.04 -23.37
C LEU A 131 4.54 -4.16 -22.61
N PHE A 132 4.29 -4.29 -21.32
CA PHE A 132 4.96 -5.23 -20.46
C PHE A 132 4.03 -5.68 -19.31
N ASP A 133 3.87 -6.98 -19.14
CA ASP A 133 3.16 -7.58 -18.01
C ASP A 133 4.15 -8.38 -17.17
N TYR A 134 4.40 -7.88 -15.96
CA TYR A 134 5.20 -8.56 -14.95
C TYR A 134 4.36 -8.78 -13.70
N SER A 135 3.36 -9.64 -13.83
CA SER A 135 2.45 -10.00 -12.74
C SER A 135 3.19 -10.65 -11.57
N TYR A 136 2.54 -10.69 -10.40
CA TYR A 136 3.11 -11.33 -9.20
C TYR A 136 3.57 -12.78 -9.46
N LYS A 137 2.91 -13.50 -10.37
CA LYS A 137 3.31 -14.84 -10.78
C LYS A 137 4.75 -14.87 -11.29
N TYR A 138 5.10 -13.97 -12.22
CA TYR A 138 6.45 -13.92 -12.78
C TYR A 138 7.45 -13.42 -11.75
N PHE A 139 7.10 -12.38 -11.00
CA PHE A 139 7.90 -11.86 -9.90
C PHE A 139 8.24 -12.95 -8.86
N TYR A 140 7.28 -13.80 -8.52
CA TYR A 140 7.47 -14.93 -7.62
C TYR A 140 8.37 -16.02 -8.22
N LEU A 141 8.11 -16.41 -9.49
CA LEU A 141 8.91 -17.43 -10.18
C LEU A 141 10.38 -17.02 -10.36
N ASP A 142 10.63 -15.72 -10.53
CA ASP A 142 12.00 -15.17 -10.63
C ASP A 142 12.70 -15.08 -9.26
N GLY A 143 12.03 -15.47 -8.17
CA GLY A 143 12.60 -15.53 -6.84
C GLY A 143 12.56 -14.22 -6.04
N TYR A 144 11.90 -13.19 -6.54
CA TYR A 144 11.71 -11.90 -5.84
C TYR A 144 10.48 -11.89 -4.94
N GLY A 145 9.49 -12.73 -5.24
CA GLY A 145 8.26 -12.82 -4.48
C GLY A 145 8.45 -13.54 -3.14
N LYS A 146 7.60 -13.22 -2.18
CA LYS A 146 7.51 -13.90 -0.88
C LYS A 146 6.23 -14.71 -0.83
N ASP A 147 6.28 -15.85 -0.12
CA ASP A 147 5.06 -16.56 0.23
C ASP A 147 4.16 -15.68 1.09
N PHE A 148 2.87 -15.78 0.85
CA PHE A 148 1.85 -15.11 1.64
C PHE A 148 0.66 -16.04 1.89
N TRP A 149 -0.03 -15.78 2.97
CA TRP A 149 -1.23 -16.51 3.35
C TRP A 149 -2.37 -15.51 3.51
N VAL A 150 -3.46 -15.78 2.82
CA VAL A 150 -4.72 -15.06 3.01
C VAL A 150 -5.62 -15.94 3.86
N LEU A 151 -5.92 -15.48 5.08
CA LEU A 151 -6.84 -16.16 5.97
C LEU A 151 -8.27 -15.72 5.63
N ASN A 152 -8.96 -16.51 4.81
CA ASN A 152 -10.37 -16.30 4.52
C ASN A 152 -11.19 -16.76 5.73
N ILE A 153 -11.73 -15.79 6.46
CA ILE A 153 -12.58 -16.06 7.63
C ILE A 153 -14.02 -16.04 7.16
N LYS A 154 -14.71 -17.15 7.37
CA LYS A 154 -16.15 -17.26 7.13
C LYS A 154 -16.92 -16.27 7.98
N GLU A 155 -18.04 -15.78 7.48
CA GLU A 155 -18.97 -14.97 8.28
C GLU A 155 -19.31 -15.66 9.59
N THR A 156 -19.13 -14.95 10.70
CA THR A 156 -19.27 -15.49 12.04
C THR A 156 -20.44 -14.86 12.78
N LYS A 157 -21.03 -15.60 13.73
CA LYS A 157 -22.05 -15.09 14.64
C LYS A 157 -21.46 -14.29 15.82
N LEU A 158 -20.14 -14.14 15.88
CA LEU A 158 -19.49 -13.33 16.90
C LEU A 158 -19.90 -11.85 16.78
N SER A 159 -19.97 -11.15 17.91
CA SER A 159 -20.03 -9.70 17.87
C SER A 159 -18.77 -9.14 17.19
N LYS A 160 -18.88 -7.99 16.55
CA LYS A 160 -17.73 -7.34 15.89
C LYS A 160 -16.54 -7.19 16.84
N GLU A 161 -16.79 -6.82 18.09
CA GLU A 161 -15.74 -6.65 19.09
C GLU A 161 -15.00 -7.98 19.35
N LYS A 162 -15.71 -9.05 19.68
CA LYS A 162 -15.11 -10.38 19.91
C LYS A 162 -14.37 -10.91 18.68
N PHE A 163 -14.90 -10.64 17.50
CA PHE A 163 -14.24 -10.98 16.24
C PHE A 163 -12.88 -10.29 16.13
N PHE A 164 -12.83 -8.96 16.30
CA PHE A 164 -11.59 -8.21 16.23
C PHE A 164 -10.60 -8.61 17.33
N GLU A 165 -11.04 -8.82 18.55
CA GLU A 165 -10.20 -9.32 19.64
C GLU A 165 -9.52 -10.63 19.27
N ASN A 166 -10.27 -11.62 18.77
CA ASN A 166 -9.71 -12.91 18.38
C ASN A 166 -8.73 -12.79 17.22
N VAL A 167 -9.07 -11.97 16.21
CA VAL A 167 -8.17 -11.71 15.06
C VAL A 167 -6.89 -11.02 15.50
N PHE A 168 -6.97 -10.00 16.35
CA PHE A 168 -5.80 -9.26 16.80
C PHE A 168 -4.88 -10.10 17.68
N VAL A 169 -5.44 -10.88 18.61
CA VAL A 169 -4.63 -11.79 19.43
C VAL A 169 -3.98 -12.88 18.59
N ALA A 170 -4.69 -13.44 17.60
CA ALA A 170 -4.10 -14.43 16.70
C ALA A 170 -2.96 -13.84 15.85
N ASN A 171 -3.14 -12.62 15.32
CA ASN A 171 -2.09 -11.93 14.58
C ASN A 171 -0.90 -11.56 15.48
N MET A 172 -1.15 -11.21 16.74
CA MET A 172 -0.09 -10.99 17.74
C MET A 172 0.73 -12.26 17.97
N LEU A 173 0.08 -13.41 18.10
CA LEU A 173 0.76 -14.71 18.23
C LEU A 173 1.58 -15.06 16.99
N ASP A 174 1.05 -14.79 15.81
CA ASP A 174 1.77 -15.00 14.55
C ASP A 174 3.04 -14.12 14.48
N PHE A 175 2.90 -12.84 14.81
CA PHE A 175 4.03 -11.92 14.89
C PHE A 175 5.06 -12.36 15.95
N TYR A 176 4.60 -12.76 17.13
CA TYR A 176 5.46 -13.26 18.20
C TYR A 176 6.23 -14.52 17.76
N GLN A 177 5.56 -15.47 17.12
CA GLN A 177 6.20 -16.67 16.57
C GLN A 177 7.27 -16.31 15.53
N GLN A 178 6.99 -15.40 14.63
CA GLN A 178 7.97 -14.91 13.65
C GLN A 178 9.17 -14.22 14.31
N MET A 179 8.94 -13.45 15.37
CA MET A 179 10.00 -12.82 16.15
C MET A 179 10.93 -13.83 16.82
N ILE A 180 10.37 -14.93 17.35
CA ILE A 180 11.16 -16.04 17.91
C ILE A 180 12.04 -16.65 16.80
N LEU A 181 11.44 -17.03 15.68
CA LEU A 181 12.14 -17.61 14.54
C LEU A 181 13.23 -16.69 14.00
N TYR A 182 12.94 -15.40 13.87
CA TYR A 182 13.91 -14.41 13.42
C TYR A 182 15.13 -14.33 14.36
N LYS A 183 14.90 -14.31 15.68
CA LYS A 183 15.99 -14.30 16.68
C LYS A 183 16.83 -15.56 16.61
N GLU A 184 16.22 -16.72 16.50
CA GLU A 184 16.92 -18.01 16.45
C GLU A 184 17.68 -18.23 15.16
N LYS A 185 17.17 -17.72 14.05
CA LYS A 185 17.74 -17.86 12.71
C LYS A 185 18.41 -16.57 12.21
N ALA A 186 18.83 -15.69 13.13
CA ALA A 186 19.33 -14.35 12.80
C ALA A 186 20.47 -14.38 11.76
N HIS A 187 21.36 -15.37 11.82
CA HIS A 187 22.46 -15.49 10.86
C HIS A 187 21.96 -15.82 9.44
N LEU A 188 20.94 -16.68 9.30
CA LEU A 188 20.32 -17.00 8.01
C LEU A 188 19.51 -15.80 7.49
N ALA A 189 18.76 -15.14 8.37
CA ALA A 189 18.03 -13.93 8.03
C ALA A 189 18.96 -12.87 7.42
N LYS A 190 20.11 -12.64 8.04
CA LYS A 190 21.12 -11.70 7.53
C LYS A 190 21.71 -12.14 6.17
N GLN A 191 21.98 -13.43 5.99
CA GLN A 191 22.48 -13.95 4.70
C GLN A 191 21.48 -13.79 3.57
N CYS A 192 20.19 -13.86 3.89
CA CYS A 192 19.08 -13.71 2.93
C CYS A 192 18.54 -12.29 2.85
N ASN A 193 19.18 -11.29 3.46
CA ASN A 193 18.71 -9.91 3.56
C ASN A 193 17.28 -9.80 4.11
N ILE A 194 16.91 -10.69 5.05
CA ILE A 194 15.61 -10.66 5.71
C ILE A 194 15.72 -9.76 6.93
N GLU A 195 14.94 -8.69 6.92
CA GLU A 195 14.84 -7.75 8.02
C GLU A 195 13.93 -8.27 9.15
N LYS A 196 14.00 -7.60 10.29
CA LYS A 196 13.18 -7.92 11.46
C LYS A 196 11.69 -7.90 11.09
N PRO A 197 10.88 -8.89 11.53
CA PRO A 197 9.45 -8.89 11.33
C PRO A 197 8.78 -7.60 11.76
N LEU A 198 7.83 -7.13 10.97
CA LEU A 198 7.04 -5.94 11.22
C LEU A 198 5.58 -6.32 11.28
N TRP A 199 4.88 -5.87 12.32
CA TRP A 199 3.44 -6.02 12.44
C TRP A 199 2.77 -4.73 11.95
N ILE A 200 1.99 -4.83 10.88
CA ILE A 200 1.34 -3.70 10.22
C ILE A 200 -0.17 -3.80 10.42
N PHE A 201 -0.76 -2.74 10.91
CA PHE A 201 -2.20 -2.57 10.97
C PHE A 201 -2.66 -1.70 9.78
N VAL A 202 -3.60 -2.21 9.01
CA VAL A 202 -4.19 -1.48 7.88
C VAL A 202 -5.64 -1.17 8.22
N GLY A 203 -5.95 0.11 8.31
CA GLY A 203 -7.30 0.61 8.58
C GLY A 203 -7.83 1.48 7.46
N THR A 204 -9.13 1.59 7.36
CA THR A 204 -9.82 2.45 6.39
C THR A 204 -10.17 3.82 6.97
N THR A 205 -10.25 3.93 8.29
CA THR A 205 -10.67 5.14 9.02
C THR A 205 -9.57 5.62 9.95
N VAL A 206 -8.87 6.67 9.57
CA VAL A 206 -7.77 7.27 10.37
C VAL A 206 -8.30 8.37 11.30
N THR A 207 -9.25 9.17 10.83
CA THR A 207 -9.83 10.29 11.58
C THR A 207 -11.32 10.06 11.82
N LYS A 208 -11.79 10.46 13.01
CA LYS A 208 -13.20 10.44 13.33
C LYS A 208 -13.92 11.54 12.54
N ASN A 209 -14.88 11.16 11.72
CA ASN A 209 -15.71 12.13 11.01
C ASN A 209 -16.94 12.45 11.88
N GLU A 210 -16.78 13.35 12.85
CA GLU A 210 -17.78 13.69 13.87
C GLU A 210 -19.11 14.21 13.29
N LYS A 211 -19.06 14.72 12.06
CA LYS A 211 -20.25 15.29 11.40
C LYS A 211 -21.15 14.25 10.73
N GLU A 212 -20.59 13.11 10.29
CA GLU A 212 -21.33 12.12 9.50
C GLU A 212 -21.77 10.91 10.33
N ASN A 213 -20.97 10.48 11.32
CA ASN A 213 -21.31 9.32 12.13
C ASN A 213 -20.54 9.32 13.47
N PRO A 214 -21.12 9.82 14.57
CA PRO A 214 -20.43 9.93 15.86
C PRO A 214 -20.07 8.56 16.50
N GLU A 215 -20.66 7.46 16.02
CA GLU A 215 -20.39 6.12 16.51
C GLU A 215 -19.22 5.42 15.83
N ILE A 216 -18.66 5.97 14.76
CA ILE A 216 -17.50 5.39 14.08
C ILE A 216 -16.24 5.73 14.86
N ILE A 217 -15.77 4.76 15.61
CA ILE A 217 -14.45 4.81 16.26
C ILE A 217 -13.39 4.62 15.18
N SER A 218 -12.39 5.50 15.16
CA SER A 218 -11.22 5.36 14.27
C SER A 218 -10.53 4.02 14.49
N ASP A 219 -10.06 3.40 13.40
CA ASP A 219 -9.34 2.13 13.48
C ASP A 219 -8.06 2.25 14.32
N VAL A 220 -7.45 3.43 14.35
CA VAL A 220 -6.29 3.72 15.23
C VAL A 220 -6.66 3.60 16.70
N ILE A 221 -7.83 4.11 17.11
CA ILE A 221 -8.29 4.01 18.50
C ILE A 221 -8.52 2.55 18.89
N LYS A 222 -9.15 1.75 18.04
CA LYS A 222 -9.37 0.31 18.27
C LYS A 222 -8.05 -0.44 18.49
N ILE A 223 -7.02 -0.10 17.73
CA ILE A 223 -5.69 -0.70 17.87
C ILE A 223 -5.06 -0.29 19.21
N VAL A 224 -5.16 0.99 19.58
CA VAL A 224 -4.63 1.48 20.87
C VAL A 224 -5.36 0.85 22.04
N GLU A 225 -6.69 0.73 21.98
CA GLU A 225 -7.49 0.05 22.98
C GLU A 225 -7.12 -1.44 23.11
N PHE A 226 -6.91 -2.12 21.99
CA PHE A 226 -6.43 -3.50 21.99
C PHE A 226 -5.05 -3.63 22.66
N ILE A 227 -4.09 -2.77 22.32
CA ILE A 227 -2.76 -2.78 22.94
C ILE A 227 -2.88 -2.52 24.45
N ASN A 228 -3.73 -1.58 24.84
CA ASN A 228 -3.99 -1.31 26.26
C ASN A 228 -4.58 -2.52 26.99
N LYS A 229 -5.53 -3.25 26.39
CA LYS A 229 -6.04 -4.52 26.94
C LYS A 229 -4.93 -5.57 27.08
N VAL A 230 -4.08 -5.72 26.07
CA VAL A 230 -2.95 -6.68 26.12
C VAL A 230 -2.01 -6.40 27.28
N ILE A 231 -1.75 -5.12 27.57
CA ILE A 231 -0.81 -4.70 28.64
C ILE A 231 -1.44 -4.84 30.02
N ASN A 232 -2.71 -4.49 30.18
CA ASN A 232 -3.33 -4.30 31.49
C ASN A 232 -4.29 -5.42 31.91
N GLU A 233 -4.76 -6.26 30.98
CA GLU A 233 -5.78 -7.29 31.23
C GLU A 233 -5.20 -8.70 31.02
N LYS A 234 -4.32 -9.14 31.93
CA LYS A 234 -3.58 -10.40 31.79
C LYS A 234 -4.51 -11.61 31.67
N ASP A 235 -5.57 -11.68 32.46
CA ASP A 235 -6.52 -12.81 32.47
C ASP A 235 -7.27 -12.92 31.12
N PHE A 236 -7.71 -11.79 30.57
CA PHE A 236 -8.29 -11.71 29.24
C PHE A 236 -7.34 -12.27 28.18
N LEU A 237 -6.08 -11.82 28.22
CA LEU A 237 -5.07 -12.23 27.25
C LEU A 237 -4.80 -13.75 27.32
N ILE A 238 -4.66 -14.30 28.54
CA ILE A 238 -4.46 -15.74 28.76
C ILE A 238 -5.63 -16.55 28.20
N GLU A 239 -6.88 -16.15 28.49
CA GLU A 239 -8.07 -16.81 27.99
C GLU A 239 -8.08 -16.85 26.45
N LYS A 240 -7.85 -15.72 25.81
CA LYS A 240 -7.82 -15.60 24.36
C LYS A 240 -6.70 -16.44 23.73
N ILE A 241 -5.50 -16.37 24.26
CA ILE A 241 -4.36 -17.17 23.80
C ILE A 241 -4.69 -18.66 23.87
N ASN A 242 -5.15 -19.13 25.01
CA ASN A 242 -5.48 -20.54 25.19
C ASN A 242 -6.59 -20.99 24.20
N SER A 243 -7.62 -20.19 24.04
CA SER A 243 -8.69 -20.47 23.07
C SER A 243 -8.16 -20.62 21.64
N ILE A 244 -7.25 -19.75 21.23
CA ILE A 244 -6.64 -19.79 19.89
C ILE A 244 -5.71 -21.00 19.74
N LEU A 245 -4.85 -21.25 20.73
CA LEU A 245 -3.93 -22.38 20.70
C LEU A 245 -4.64 -23.74 20.70
N GLU A 246 -5.79 -23.85 21.35
CA GLU A 246 -6.62 -25.04 21.36
C GLU A 246 -7.48 -25.22 20.09
N GLY A 247 -7.46 -24.25 19.17
CA GLY A 247 -8.31 -24.25 17.98
C GLY A 247 -9.79 -24.02 18.28
N LYS A 248 -10.06 -23.19 19.29
CA LYS A 248 -11.40 -22.80 19.74
C LYS A 248 -11.65 -21.31 19.57
N SER A 249 -10.96 -20.68 18.63
CA SER A 249 -11.03 -19.23 18.40
C SER A 249 -12.39 -18.75 17.87
N SER A 250 -13.24 -19.68 17.39
CA SER A 250 -14.49 -19.40 16.67
C SER A 250 -14.27 -18.66 15.32
N LEU A 251 -13.05 -18.56 14.87
CA LEU A 251 -12.69 -18.05 13.54
C LEU A 251 -12.50 -19.24 12.61
N LYS A 252 -13.43 -19.43 11.70
CA LYS A 252 -13.50 -20.61 10.85
C LYS A 252 -13.29 -20.29 9.39
N ASP A 253 -12.74 -21.25 8.64
CA ASP A 253 -12.72 -21.26 7.19
C ASP A 253 -14.06 -21.71 6.59
N GLU A 254 -14.11 -21.81 5.26
CA GLU A 254 -15.32 -22.25 4.54
C GLU A 254 -15.71 -23.70 4.88
N ASP A 255 -14.75 -24.52 5.27
CA ASP A 255 -14.93 -25.94 5.65
C ASP A 255 -15.25 -26.13 7.15
N ASP A 256 -15.55 -25.05 7.87
CA ASP A 256 -15.83 -25.03 9.32
C ASP A 256 -14.66 -25.45 10.23
N ASN A 257 -13.43 -25.49 9.73
CA ASN A 257 -12.26 -25.69 10.54
C ASN A 257 -11.84 -24.39 11.22
N ASP A 258 -11.32 -24.47 12.44
CA ASP A 258 -10.67 -23.31 13.08
C ASP A 258 -9.39 -22.98 12.31
N ILE A 259 -9.32 -21.76 11.79
CA ILE A 259 -8.23 -21.33 10.89
C ILE A 259 -6.87 -21.27 11.58
N PHE A 260 -6.84 -21.21 12.92
CA PHE A 260 -5.61 -21.18 13.70
C PHE A 260 -5.25 -22.55 14.32
N LYS A 261 -6.08 -23.56 14.11
CA LYS A 261 -5.77 -24.93 14.53
C LYS A 261 -4.46 -25.38 13.85
N ASN A 262 -3.49 -25.77 14.64
CA ASN A 262 -2.16 -26.20 14.17
C ASN A 262 -1.24 -25.10 13.62
N ARG A 263 -1.65 -23.82 13.62
CA ARG A 263 -0.81 -22.73 13.14
C ARG A 263 0.33 -22.38 14.09
N PHE A 264 0.11 -22.55 15.39
CA PHE A 264 1.03 -22.15 16.46
C PHE A 264 1.72 -23.33 17.16
N ASN A 265 2.07 -24.37 16.41
CA ASN A 265 2.72 -25.55 16.98
C ASN A 265 4.04 -25.23 17.70
N LEU A 266 4.83 -24.32 17.15
CA LEU A 266 6.06 -23.85 17.79
C LEU A 266 5.80 -23.22 19.16
N LEU A 267 4.76 -22.40 19.30
CA LEU A 267 4.41 -21.79 20.58
C LEU A 267 3.83 -22.78 21.56
N LYS A 268 3.10 -23.80 21.09
CA LYS A 268 2.61 -24.89 21.95
C LYS A 268 3.73 -25.72 22.53
N GLU A 269 4.75 -26.02 21.73
CA GLU A 269 5.91 -26.83 22.14
C GLU A 269 6.82 -26.10 23.13
N ARG A 270 6.99 -24.79 22.97
CA ARG A 270 7.94 -23.98 23.75
C ARG A 270 7.31 -23.26 24.94
N GLY A 271 6.00 -23.17 24.96
CA GLY A 271 5.29 -22.29 25.86
C GLY A 271 5.38 -20.81 25.44
N ILE A 272 4.54 -19.96 26.01
CA ILE A 272 4.51 -18.52 25.80
C ILE A 272 4.87 -17.86 27.12
N ASN A 273 5.94 -17.09 27.14
CA ASN A 273 6.23 -16.21 28.27
C ASN A 273 5.41 -14.92 28.13
N LEU A 274 4.62 -14.62 29.16
CA LEU A 274 3.76 -13.42 29.25
C LEU A 274 4.38 -12.34 30.14
N GLU A 275 5.62 -12.54 30.61
CA GLU A 275 6.42 -11.52 31.28
C GLU A 275 7.23 -10.77 30.21
#